data_4e943d4ef80b9f2b4352c31ab4f05762
#
_entry.id   4e943d4ef80b9f2b4352c31ab4f05762
#
_cell.length_a   1.000
_cell.length_b   1.000
_cell.length_c   1.000
_cell.angle_alpha   90.00
_cell.angle_beta   90.00
_cell.angle_gamma   90.00
#
_symmetry.space_group_name_H-M   'P 1'
#
loop_
_entity.id
_entity.type
_entity.pdbx_description
1 polymer ?
#
loop_
_entity_poly.entity_id
_entity_poly.type
_entity_poly.pdbx_seq_one_letter_code
_entity_poly.pdbx_strand_id
1 'polypeptide(L)'
;MPLNVFTYYDNIGVLPMVLKHIGINFKVLGVSLTEEEDRKIYRAIHPKSSMYKDLKHQQKKRMSSDVHLFFYKWMTKDMYRESIHKYTIYSRNYRRNRLLDSVEDYLQKRMPWFLIMEGSVQLLGKRKKNFDDWLDRLKKLGYTNYIYHLNTKDYGLPQSRYRIYCVSILHDLAQMPSDFDKYKKDSKFIDFLDSKVDKKYYLPKKFMQRLQRVGENKSYVFELKHKTIENPNIYRVYSKNGIAPTLPKPTGGGRYVYVVENEYLREGRPYLHKNTEIRKLTPWEYWRLMGIPKEYYDTKKVRKFSDNTLYTLASEATPFNILEVICKELFTDDNQGYNYIKVKDGENGIQKT
;
A
#
# COMPACT_ATOMS: atom_id res chain seq x y z
N MET A 1 -20.77 0.62 -19.73
CA MET A 1 -20.47 -0.62 -18.94
C MET A 1 -19.75 -0.28 -17.64
N PRO A 2 -19.95 -0.98 -16.52
CA PRO A 2 -19.09 -0.79 -15.36
C PRO A 2 -17.67 -1.29 -15.63
N LEU A 3 -16.66 -0.61 -15.07
CA LEU A 3 -15.28 -1.08 -15.08
C LEU A 3 -15.18 -2.38 -14.24
N ASN A 4 -14.90 -3.49 -14.88
CA ASN A 4 -14.76 -4.78 -14.21
C ASN A 4 -13.37 -4.91 -13.55
N VAL A 5 -13.33 -5.06 -12.24
CA VAL A 5 -12.10 -5.01 -11.44
C VAL A 5 -11.84 -6.35 -10.77
N PHE A 6 -10.60 -6.78 -10.80
CA PHE A 6 -10.12 -7.89 -9.99
C PHE A 6 -8.85 -7.49 -9.24
N THR A 7 -8.72 -7.87 -7.96
CA THR A 7 -7.55 -7.51 -7.15
C THR A 7 -6.85 -8.73 -6.55
N TYR A 8 -5.53 -8.63 -6.40
CA TYR A 8 -4.68 -9.64 -5.77
C TYR A 8 -3.81 -9.00 -4.70
N TYR A 9 -3.95 -9.45 -3.46
CA TYR A 9 -3.31 -8.88 -2.26
C TYR A 9 -3.72 -7.43 -1.92
N ASP A 10 -4.89 -6.98 -2.32
CA ASP A 10 -5.49 -5.74 -1.83
C ASP A 10 -6.26 -6.02 -0.52
N ASN A 11 -5.52 -6.13 0.58
CA ASN A 11 -5.99 -6.69 1.86
C ASN A 11 -7.19 -5.97 2.49
N ILE A 12 -7.33 -4.66 2.29
CA ILE A 12 -8.48 -3.88 2.76
C ILE A 12 -9.33 -3.29 1.62
N GLY A 13 -8.97 -3.59 0.36
CA GLY A 13 -9.73 -3.13 -0.81
C GLY A 13 -9.59 -1.64 -1.06
N VAL A 14 -8.35 -1.12 -1.08
CA VAL A 14 -8.12 0.32 -1.33
C VAL A 14 -8.51 0.71 -2.75
N LEU A 15 -8.26 -0.13 -3.73
CA LEU A 15 -8.65 0.18 -5.12
C LEU A 15 -10.15 0.41 -5.27
N PRO A 16 -11.07 -0.47 -4.81
CA PRO A 16 -12.51 -0.18 -4.85
C PRO A 16 -12.92 1.08 -4.07
N MET A 17 -12.24 1.40 -2.95
CA MET A 17 -12.48 2.65 -2.24
C MET A 17 -12.15 3.88 -3.09
N VAL A 18 -10.99 3.85 -3.77
CA VAL A 18 -10.54 4.92 -4.66
C VAL A 18 -11.49 5.09 -5.84
N LEU A 19 -11.83 4.01 -6.56
CA LEU A 19 -12.74 4.07 -7.70
C LEU A 19 -14.11 4.66 -7.32
N LYS A 20 -14.64 4.28 -6.15
CA LYS A 20 -15.85 4.87 -5.60
C LYS A 20 -15.68 6.36 -5.31
N HIS A 21 -14.56 6.76 -4.72
CA HIS A 21 -14.27 8.16 -4.36
C HIS A 21 -14.19 9.07 -5.59
N ILE A 22 -13.55 8.63 -6.65
CA ILE A 22 -13.44 9.41 -7.91
C ILE A 22 -14.63 9.26 -8.84
N GLY A 23 -15.72 8.58 -8.39
CA GLY A 23 -16.98 8.50 -9.12
C GLY A 23 -17.00 7.54 -10.31
N ILE A 24 -16.04 6.62 -10.41
CA ILE A 24 -16.02 5.63 -11.49
C ILE A 24 -17.12 4.57 -11.26
N ASN A 25 -17.91 4.28 -12.28
CA ASN A 25 -18.82 3.15 -12.25
C ASN A 25 -18.05 1.85 -12.44
N PHE A 26 -18.03 0.99 -11.42
CA PHE A 26 -17.24 -0.24 -11.44
C PHE A 26 -17.95 -1.43 -10.77
N LYS A 27 -17.48 -2.63 -11.09
CA LYS A 27 -17.89 -3.89 -10.48
C LYS A 27 -16.66 -4.69 -10.05
N VAL A 28 -16.55 -5.02 -8.76
CA VAL A 28 -15.52 -5.94 -8.27
C VAL A 28 -15.94 -7.36 -8.60
N LEU A 29 -15.28 -7.99 -9.57
CA LEU A 29 -15.51 -9.38 -9.95
C LEU A 29 -14.96 -10.35 -8.91
N GLY A 30 -13.91 -9.93 -8.20
CA GLY A 30 -13.35 -10.72 -7.12
C GLY A 30 -12.05 -10.14 -6.55
N VAL A 31 -11.67 -10.67 -5.41
CA VAL A 31 -10.40 -10.44 -4.76
C VAL A 31 -9.76 -11.77 -4.40
N SER A 32 -8.46 -11.88 -4.61
CA SER A 32 -7.70 -13.05 -4.19
C SER A 32 -6.79 -12.69 -3.01
N LEU A 33 -7.01 -13.37 -1.86
CA LEU A 33 -6.28 -13.18 -0.61
C LEU A 33 -5.96 -14.55 -0.02
N THR A 34 -4.69 -14.88 0.15
CA THR A 34 -4.24 -16.19 0.61
C THR A 34 -4.56 -16.46 2.08
N GLU A 35 -4.44 -15.43 2.92
CA GLU A 35 -4.65 -15.56 4.35
C GLU A 35 -6.14 -15.46 4.70
N GLU A 36 -6.61 -16.35 5.58
CA GLU A 36 -8.02 -16.36 5.98
C GLU A 36 -8.41 -15.11 6.78
N GLU A 37 -7.49 -14.60 7.59
CA GLU A 37 -7.72 -13.39 8.37
C GLU A 37 -7.92 -12.18 7.46
N ASP A 38 -7.09 -12.02 6.42
CA ASP A 38 -7.25 -10.96 5.41
C ASP A 38 -8.63 -11.05 4.73
N ARG A 39 -9.08 -12.25 4.42
CA ARG A 39 -10.44 -12.46 3.84
C ARG A 39 -11.57 -12.08 4.80
N LYS A 40 -11.43 -12.38 6.10
CA LYS A 40 -12.41 -11.95 7.12
C LYS A 40 -12.50 -10.44 7.21
N ILE A 41 -11.35 -9.77 7.19
CA ILE A 41 -11.25 -8.32 7.25
C ILE A 41 -11.82 -7.67 5.99
N TYR A 42 -11.40 -8.15 4.81
CA TYR A 42 -11.91 -7.65 3.54
C TYR A 42 -13.45 -7.74 3.48
N ARG A 43 -14.02 -8.87 3.93
CA ARG A 43 -15.47 -9.08 4.01
C ARG A 43 -16.15 -8.15 5.01
N ALA A 44 -15.45 -7.72 6.05
CA ALA A 44 -15.99 -6.75 7.01
C ALA A 44 -16.17 -5.36 6.38
N ILE A 45 -15.28 -5.01 5.44
CA ILE A 45 -15.27 -3.72 4.72
C ILE A 45 -16.13 -3.79 3.45
N HIS A 46 -16.00 -4.88 2.69
CA HIS A 46 -16.65 -5.10 1.39
C HIS A 46 -17.52 -6.38 1.40
N PRO A 47 -18.69 -6.37 2.05
CA PRO A 47 -19.46 -7.59 2.34
C PRO A 47 -20.01 -8.31 1.10
N LYS A 48 -20.16 -7.62 -0.02
CA LYS A 48 -20.74 -8.16 -1.26
C LYS A 48 -19.71 -8.71 -2.25
N SER A 49 -18.41 -8.67 -1.92
CA SER A 49 -17.34 -9.06 -2.86
C SER A 49 -17.12 -10.57 -2.89
N SER A 50 -16.93 -11.13 -4.07
CA SER A 50 -16.46 -12.51 -4.25
C SER A 50 -15.00 -12.64 -3.86
N MET A 51 -14.65 -13.68 -3.09
CA MET A 51 -13.29 -13.87 -2.62
C MET A 51 -12.75 -15.24 -2.99
N TYR A 52 -11.48 -15.27 -3.32
CA TYR A 52 -10.76 -16.46 -3.73
C TYR A 52 -9.51 -16.63 -2.86
N LYS A 53 -9.15 -17.86 -2.54
CA LYS A 53 -7.96 -18.19 -1.75
C LYS A 53 -6.67 -17.90 -2.53
N ASP A 54 -6.69 -18.13 -3.84
CA ASP A 54 -5.60 -17.84 -4.77
C ASP A 54 -6.14 -17.63 -6.18
N LEU A 55 -5.28 -17.17 -7.10
CA LEU A 55 -5.65 -16.94 -8.50
C LEU A 55 -6.02 -18.25 -9.23
N LYS A 56 -5.43 -19.40 -8.84
CA LYS A 56 -5.71 -20.71 -9.46
C LYS A 56 -7.14 -21.17 -9.16
N HIS A 57 -7.64 -20.92 -7.95
CA HIS A 57 -9.04 -21.21 -7.61
C HIS A 57 -10.01 -20.35 -8.41
N GLN A 58 -9.66 -19.09 -8.66
CA GLN A 58 -10.45 -18.21 -9.52
C GLN A 58 -10.51 -18.70 -10.98
N GLN A 59 -9.39 -19.21 -11.51
CA GLN A 59 -9.32 -19.70 -12.90
C GLN A 59 -10.22 -20.91 -13.14
N LYS A 60 -10.50 -21.73 -12.14
CA LYS A 60 -11.41 -22.88 -12.23
C LYS A 60 -12.89 -22.47 -12.32
N LYS A 61 -13.26 -21.29 -11.83
CA LYS A 61 -14.63 -20.77 -11.97
C LYS A 61 -14.72 -19.98 -13.28
N ARG A 62 -15.70 -20.34 -14.12
CA ARG A 62 -16.02 -19.61 -15.34
C ARG A 62 -16.53 -18.22 -14.93
N MET A 63 -15.70 -17.20 -15.10
CA MET A 63 -16.17 -15.82 -14.93
C MET A 63 -16.96 -15.43 -16.17
N SER A 64 -18.14 -14.86 -15.95
CA SER A 64 -19.07 -14.44 -17.02
C SER A 64 -18.69 -13.12 -17.69
N SER A 65 -17.65 -12.43 -17.19
CA SER A 65 -17.29 -11.08 -17.63
C SER A 65 -15.78 -10.92 -17.78
N ASP A 66 -15.36 -10.14 -18.75
CA ASP A 66 -13.96 -9.77 -18.94
C ASP A 66 -13.47 -8.89 -17.80
N VAL A 67 -12.20 -9.02 -17.42
CA VAL A 67 -11.55 -8.17 -16.45
C VAL A 67 -10.94 -6.99 -17.17
N HIS A 68 -11.32 -5.77 -16.79
CA HIS A 68 -10.79 -4.55 -17.40
C HIS A 68 -9.58 -4.03 -16.63
N LEU A 69 -9.65 -4.02 -15.30
CA LEU A 69 -8.57 -3.57 -14.41
C LEU A 69 -8.16 -4.69 -13.45
N PHE A 70 -6.88 -5.01 -13.46
CA PHE A 70 -6.26 -5.94 -12.52
C PHE A 70 -5.22 -5.22 -11.65
N PHE A 71 -5.44 -5.20 -10.34
CA PHE A 71 -4.50 -4.68 -9.36
C PHE A 71 -3.81 -5.80 -8.61
N TYR A 72 -2.49 -5.73 -8.46
CA TYR A 72 -1.74 -6.70 -7.67
C TYR A 72 -0.55 -6.08 -6.96
N LYS A 73 -0.16 -6.70 -5.84
CA LYS A 73 1.05 -6.30 -5.10
C LYS A 73 2.17 -7.32 -5.27
N TRP A 74 3.36 -6.82 -5.53
CA TRP A 74 4.57 -7.62 -5.43
C TRP A 74 5.09 -7.55 -3.99
N MET A 75 4.71 -8.56 -3.18
CA MET A 75 4.95 -8.55 -1.73
C MET A 75 6.43 -8.75 -1.40
N THR A 76 6.93 -7.95 -0.47
CA THR A 76 8.33 -8.02 0.02
C THR A 76 8.68 -9.41 0.58
N LYS A 77 7.72 -10.10 1.24
CA LYS A 77 7.91 -11.47 1.75
C LYS A 77 8.26 -12.47 0.66
N ASP A 78 7.73 -12.29 -0.54
CA ASP A 78 8.02 -13.15 -1.69
C ASP A 78 9.43 -12.90 -2.22
N MET A 79 9.96 -11.67 -2.03
CA MET A 79 11.34 -11.32 -2.35
C MET A 79 12.36 -11.88 -1.34
N TYR A 80 12.01 -11.96 -0.04
CA TYR A 80 12.93 -12.44 1.00
C TYR A 80 13.05 -13.96 1.06
N ARG A 81 12.01 -14.70 0.73
CA ARG A 81 12.06 -16.17 0.71
C ARG A 81 13.08 -16.73 -0.28
N GLU A 82 13.47 -15.94 -1.28
CA GLU A 82 14.55 -16.29 -2.20
C GLU A 82 15.94 -16.25 -1.55
N SER A 83 16.14 -15.45 -0.51
CA SER A 83 17.47 -15.25 0.12
C SER A 83 17.78 -16.23 1.24
N ILE A 84 16.78 -16.84 1.87
CA ILE A 84 16.96 -17.68 3.07
C ILE A 84 17.29 -19.14 2.74
N HIS A 85 17.02 -19.62 1.52
CA HIS A 85 17.27 -21.01 1.14
C HIS A 85 18.51 -21.20 0.27
N LYS A 86 19.68 -20.76 0.77
CA LYS A 86 20.99 -21.07 0.16
C LYS A 86 21.37 -22.57 0.25
N TYR A 87 20.61 -23.41 0.94
CA TYR A 87 21.06 -24.75 1.36
C TYR A 87 20.34 -25.97 0.79
N THR A 88 19.41 -25.83 -0.16
CA THR A 88 18.83 -27.02 -0.81
C THR A 88 18.68 -26.83 -2.32
N ILE A 89 19.53 -27.53 -3.07
CA ILE A 89 19.64 -27.47 -4.54
C ILE A 89 18.32 -27.84 -5.26
N TYR A 90 17.49 -28.68 -4.66
CA TYR A 90 16.20 -29.11 -5.22
C TYR A 90 15.02 -28.14 -5.01
N SER A 91 15.15 -27.18 -4.11
CA SER A 91 14.07 -26.19 -3.85
C SER A 91 14.22 -24.90 -4.65
N ARG A 92 15.35 -24.69 -5.36
CA ARG A 92 15.66 -23.45 -6.07
C ARG A 92 14.72 -23.15 -7.23
N ASN A 93 14.25 -24.15 -7.95
CA ASN A 93 13.43 -23.96 -9.15
C ASN A 93 11.93 -23.90 -8.86
N TYR A 94 11.48 -24.39 -7.69
CA TYR A 94 10.06 -24.59 -7.43
C TYR A 94 9.38 -23.45 -6.67
N ARG A 95 10.14 -22.53 -6.06
CA ARG A 95 9.58 -21.44 -5.20
C ARG A 95 9.88 -20.03 -5.70
N ARG A 96 10.61 -19.88 -6.80
CA ARG A 96 11.16 -18.57 -7.20
C ARG A 96 10.13 -17.53 -7.55
N ASN A 97 8.98 -17.91 -8.09
CA ASN A 97 8.05 -16.92 -8.65
C ASN A 97 6.57 -17.33 -8.52
N ARG A 98 6.17 -18.08 -7.50
CA ARG A 98 4.77 -18.56 -7.37
C ARG A 98 3.73 -17.46 -7.52
N LEU A 99 4.02 -16.25 -7.01
CA LEU A 99 3.14 -15.10 -7.14
C LEU A 99 3.09 -14.64 -8.59
N LEU A 100 4.25 -14.31 -9.17
CA LEU A 100 4.34 -13.81 -10.55
C LEU A 100 3.92 -14.87 -11.57
N ASP A 101 4.27 -16.14 -11.38
CA ASP A 101 3.81 -17.21 -12.27
C ASP A 101 2.29 -17.36 -12.22
N SER A 102 1.68 -17.24 -11.03
CA SER A 102 0.21 -17.24 -10.91
C SER A 102 -0.43 -16.01 -11.52
N VAL A 103 0.24 -14.84 -11.43
CA VAL A 103 -0.20 -13.62 -12.10
C VAL A 103 -0.08 -13.78 -13.60
N GLU A 104 1.04 -14.27 -14.13
CA GLU A 104 1.24 -14.49 -15.55
C GLU A 104 0.22 -15.47 -16.14
N ASP A 105 0.01 -16.63 -15.49
CA ASP A 105 -1.05 -17.57 -15.86
C ASP A 105 -2.43 -16.92 -15.92
N TYR A 106 -2.69 -15.98 -14.99
CA TYR A 106 -3.92 -15.21 -14.96
C TYR A 106 -4.00 -14.23 -16.13
N LEU A 107 -2.92 -13.48 -16.39
CA LEU A 107 -2.85 -12.51 -17.47
C LEU A 107 -3.02 -13.18 -18.84
N GLN A 108 -2.35 -14.30 -19.10
CA GLN A 108 -2.47 -15.04 -20.35
C GLN A 108 -3.92 -15.50 -20.66
N LYS A 109 -4.70 -15.75 -19.61
CA LYS A 109 -6.09 -16.22 -19.76
C LYS A 109 -7.12 -15.11 -19.81
N ARG A 110 -6.85 -13.98 -19.16
CA ARG A 110 -7.84 -12.92 -18.95
C ARG A 110 -7.54 -11.64 -19.70
N MET A 111 -6.28 -11.41 -20.05
CA MET A 111 -5.81 -10.24 -20.79
C MET A 111 -6.49 -8.93 -20.32
N PRO A 112 -6.38 -8.56 -19.01
CA PRO A 112 -6.95 -7.31 -18.54
C PRO A 112 -6.43 -6.11 -19.33
N TRP A 113 -7.25 -5.11 -19.56
CA TRP A 113 -6.83 -3.93 -20.32
C TRP A 113 -5.80 -3.07 -19.59
N PHE A 114 -5.97 -2.98 -18.28
CA PHE A 114 -5.13 -2.18 -17.40
C PHE A 114 -4.63 -3.02 -16.24
N LEU A 115 -3.33 -2.90 -15.96
CA LEU A 115 -2.70 -3.49 -14.78
C LEU A 115 -2.14 -2.36 -13.91
N ILE A 116 -2.31 -2.46 -12.61
CA ILE A 116 -1.62 -1.62 -11.64
C ILE A 116 -0.89 -2.54 -10.66
N MET A 117 0.43 -2.44 -10.61
CA MET A 117 1.28 -3.17 -9.67
C MET A 117 1.85 -2.21 -8.63
N GLU A 118 1.77 -2.57 -7.35
CA GLU A 118 2.55 -1.93 -6.28
C GLU A 118 3.70 -2.82 -5.87
N GLY A 119 4.91 -2.25 -5.77
CA GLY A 119 6.09 -2.96 -5.33
C GLY A 119 7.01 -2.15 -4.41
N SER A 120 7.98 -2.83 -3.81
CA SER A 120 9.02 -2.19 -3.00
C SER A 120 10.06 -1.47 -3.86
N VAL A 121 10.67 -0.41 -3.34
CA VAL A 121 11.82 0.28 -3.96
C VAL A 121 13.00 -0.63 -4.27
N GLN A 122 13.09 -1.80 -3.66
CA GLN A 122 14.11 -2.81 -3.96
C GLN A 122 14.04 -3.31 -5.41
N LEU A 123 12.90 -3.14 -6.09
CA LEU A 123 12.73 -3.47 -7.51
C LEU A 123 13.60 -2.61 -8.42
N LEU A 124 13.96 -1.40 -8.03
CA LEU A 124 14.92 -0.56 -8.77
C LEU A 124 16.38 -0.72 -8.31
N GLY A 125 16.62 -1.55 -7.30
CA GLY A 125 17.95 -1.79 -6.72
C GLY A 125 18.30 -3.28 -6.73
N LYS A 126 18.38 -3.88 -5.55
CA LYS A 126 18.81 -5.29 -5.35
C LYS A 126 18.01 -6.32 -6.17
N ARG A 127 16.81 -5.99 -6.62
CA ARG A 127 15.89 -6.87 -7.37
C ARG A 127 15.61 -6.36 -8.79
N LYS A 128 16.44 -5.44 -9.28
CA LYS A 128 16.24 -4.82 -10.59
C LYS A 128 16.13 -5.87 -11.70
N LYS A 129 17.03 -6.85 -11.73
CA LYS A 129 16.99 -7.92 -12.74
C LYS A 129 15.66 -8.67 -12.76
N ASN A 130 15.12 -9.05 -11.59
CA ASN A 130 13.84 -9.76 -11.50
C ASN A 130 12.68 -8.87 -12.00
N PHE A 131 12.79 -7.58 -11.76
CA PHE A 131 11.79 -6.62 -12.22
C PHE A 131 11.86 -6.40 -13.73
N ASP A 132 13.06 -6.24 -14.29
CA ASP A 132 13.27 -6.12 -15.73
C ASP A 132 12.77 -7.39 -16.46
N ASP A 133 13.10 -8.59 -15.97
CA ASP A 133 12.61 -9.88 -16.49
C ASP A 133 11.06 -9.94 -16.47
N TRP A 134 10.42 -9.36 -15.43
CA TRP A 134 8.96 -9.29 -15.36
C TRP A 134 8.36 -8.31 -16.38
N LEU A 135 8.95 -7.13 -16.53
CA LEU A 135 8.52 -6.15 -17.52
C LEU A 135 8.63 -6.70 -18.96
N ASP A 136 9.69 -7.47 -19.25
CA ASP A 136 9.85 -8.14 -20.55
C ASP A 136 8.76 -9.19 -20.78
N ARG A 137 8.35 -9.92 -19.75
CA ARG A 137 7.23 -10.87 -19.84
C ARG A 137 5.90 -10.16 -20.12
N LEU A 138 5.63 -9.03 -19.44
CA LEU A 138 4.45 -8.20 -19.72
C LEU A 138 4.46 -7.65 -21.14
N LYS A 139 5.63 -7.17 -21.61
CA LYS A 139 5.79 -6.68 -23.00
C LYS A 139 5.49 -7.78 -24.03
N LYS A 140 5.94 -9.02 -23.81
CA LYS A 140 5.63 -10.18 -24.67
C LYS A 140 4.14 -10.50 -24.70
N LEU A 141 3.38 -10.15 -23.65
CA LEU A 141 1.93 -10.27 -23.60
C LEU A 141 1.19 -9.09 -24.25
N GLY A 142 1.90 -8.11 -24.81
CA GLY A 142 1.31 -6.94 -25.49
C GLY A 142 1.06 -5.74 -24.58
N TYR A 143 1.69 -5.68 -23.39
CA TYR A 143 1.55 -4.54 -22.49
C TYR A 143 2.67 -3.51 -22.69
N THR A 144 2.30 -2.24 -22.72
CA THR A 144 3.21 -1.09 -22.56
C THR A 144 3.28 -0.73 -21.07
N ASN A 145 4.50 -0.60 -20.53
CA ASN A 145 4.73 -0.44 -19.10
C ASN A 145 5.20 0.96 -18.75
N TYR A 146 4.51 1.61 -17.80
CA TYR A 146 4.84 2.92 -17.23
C TYR A 146 5.25 2.73 -15.76
N ILE A 147 6.46 3.18 -15.40
CA ILE A 147 7.06 2.90 -14.09
C ILE A 147 7.22 4.20 -13.33
N TYR A 148 6.66 4.23 -12.11
CA TYR A 148 6.70 5.40 -11.24
C TYR A 148 7.33 5.06 -9.89
N HIS A 149 8.21 5.93 -9.43
CA HIS A 149 8.79 5.88 -8.09
C HIS A 149 8.20 7.02 -7.25
N LEU A 150 7.16 6.72 -6.47
CA LEU A 150 6.36 7.73 -5.78
C LEU A 150 6.55 7.67 -4.27
N ASN A 151 6.54 8.86 -3.66
CA ASN A 151 6.53 9.01 -2.20
C ASN A 151 5.21 9.62 -1.75
N THR A 152 4.54 9.00 -0.80
CA THR A 152 3.25 9.47 -0.30
C THR A 152 3.27 10.89 0.24
N LYS A 153 4.42 11.35 0.79
CA LYS A 153 4.58 12.72 1.32
C LYS A 153 4.35 13.81 0.26
N ASP A 154 4.60 13.49 -0.99
CA ASP A 154 4.48 14.44 -2.09
C ASP A 154 3.03 14.54 -2.62
N TYR A 155 2.12 13.70 -2.10
CA TYR A 155 0.72 13.59 -2.54
C TYR A 155 -0.29 13.72 -1.38
N GLY A 156 0.00 14.61 -0.43
CA GLY A 156 -0.94 14.99 0.64
C GLY A 156 -1.03 14.02 1.82
N LEU A 157 -0.10 13.07 1.97
CA LEU A 157 0.03 12.24 3.16
C LEU A 157 1.38 12.52 3.84
N PRO A 158 1.43 13.00 5.08
CA PRO A 158 2.67 13.39 5.73
C PRO A 158 3.47 12.16 6.22
N GLN A 159 3.69 11.22 5.31
CA GLN A 159 4.39 9.97 5.55
C GLN A 159 5.47 9.76 4.47
N SER A 160 6.71 9.52 4.87
CA SER A 160 7.78 9.14 3.95
C SER A 160 7.66 7.66 3.62
N ARG A 161 6.95 7.34 2.53
CA ARG A 161 6.74 5.98 2.03
C ARG A 161 6.98 5.94 0.53
N TYR A 162 8.15 5.47 0.15
CA TYR A 162 8.50 5.22 -1.25
C TYR A 162 7.99 3.86 -1.71
N ARG A 163 7.36 3.83 -2.89
CA ARG A 163 6.92 2.61 -3.57
C ARG A 163 7.12 2.74 -5.07
N ILE A 164 7.25 1.59 -5.72
CA ILE A 164 7.23 1.48 -7.17
C ILE A 164 5.82 1.12 -7.59
N TYR A 165 5.31 1.86 -8.56
CA TYR A 165 4.07 1.55 -9.25
C TYR A 165 4.39 1.28 -10.71
N CYS A 166 3.90 0.16 -11.23
CA CYS A 166 3.94 -0.13 -12.64
C CYS A 166 2.51 -0.16 -13.16
N VAL A 167 2.19 0.76 -14.05
CA VAL A 167 0.93 0.77 -14.81
C VAL A 167 1.22 0.14 -16.16
N SER A 168 0.52 -0.95 -16.49
CA SER A 168 0.73 -1.64 -17.76
C SER A 168 -0.57 -1.62 -18.56
N ILE A 169 -0.50 -1.19 -19.80
CA ILE A 169 -1.66 -0.94 -20.67
C ILE A 169 -1.56 -1.85 -21.87
N LEU A 170 -2.63 -2.62 -22.11
CA LEU A 170 -2.69 -3.57 -23.21
C LEU A 170 -2.87 -2.84 -24.55
N HIS A 171 -2.04 -3.18 -25.54
CA HIS A 171 -2.14 -2.70 -26.92
C HIS A 171 -2.32 -1.17 -27.04
N ASP A 172 -1.62 -0.40 -26.18
CA ASP A 172 -1.63 1.07 -26.20
C ASP A 172 -3.03 1.71 -26.13
N LEU A 173 -3.98 1.05 -25.45
CA LEU A 173 -5.35 1.53 -25.26
C LEU A 173 -5.46 2.88 -24.58
N ALA A 174 -4.43 3.30 -23.87
CA ALA A 174 -4.27 4.60 -23.23
C ALA A 174 -2.79 4.93 -23.07
N GLN A 175 -2.50 6.18 -22.74
CA GLN A 175 -1.16 6.62 -22.40
C GLN A 175 -1.13 7.17 -20.97
N MET A 176 -0.01 7.02 -20.30
CA MET A 176 0.22 7.58 -18.98
C MET A 176 1.20 8.74 -19.06
N PRO A 177 1.06 9.79 -18.24
CA PRO A 177 1.99 10.90 -18.21
C PRO A 177 3.38 10.44 -17.71
N SER A 178 4.42 11.24 -17.99
CA SER A 178 5.77 10.98 -17.49
C SER A 178 5.88 11.09 -15.98
N ASP A 179 5.05 11.94 -15.36
CA ASP A 179 5.00 12.20 -13.92
C ASP A 179 3.57 12.58 -13.48
N PHE A 180 3.43 12.81 -12.18
CA PHE A 180 2.17 13.23 -11.55
C PHE A 180 2.32 14.57 -10.81
N ASP A 181 3.19 15.45 -11.27
CA ASP A 181 3.55 16.70 -10.59
C ASP A 181 2.33 17.61 -10.35
N LYS A 182 1.35 17.60 -11.26
CA LYS A 182 0.09 18.35 -11.10
C LYS A 182 -0.75 17.94 -9.88
N TYR A 183 -0.49 16.76 -9.30
CA TYR A 183 -1.19 16.26 -8.12
C TYR A 183 -0.40 16.42 -6.82
N LYS A 184 0.82 16.97 -6.88
CA LYS A 184 1.63 17.19 -5.68
C LYS A 184 0.90 18.12 -4.70
N LYS A 185 0.90 17.72 -3.45
CA LYS A 185 0.23 18.43 -2.37
C LYS A 185 0.93 18.19 -1.05
N ASP A 186 1.28 19.26 -0.37
CA ASP A 186 1.85 19.21 0.97
C ASP A 186 0.78 18.91 2.02
N SER A 187 1.23 18.33 3.13
CA SER A 187 0.42 18.07 4.31
C SER A 187 1.27 18.06 5.57
N LYS A 188 0.67 18.39 6.71
CA LYS A 188 1.36 18.44 7.99
C LYS A 188 1.03 17.20 8.81
N PHE A 189 2.03 16.58 9.44
CA PHE A 189 1.83 15.38 10.25
C PHE A 189 0.86 15.63 11.42
N ILE A 190 0.93 16.82 12.03
CA ILE A 190 0.04 17.19 13.14
C ILE A 190 -1.45 17.13 12.75
N ASP A 191 -1.81 17.42 11.50
CA ASP A 191 -3.19 17.41 11.03
C ASP A 191 -3.77 15.97 10.95
N PHE A 192 -2.91 14.99 11.02
CA PHE A 192 -3.24 13.55 10.99
C PHE A 192 -3.25 12.90 12.38
N LEU A 193 -3.02 13.68 13.43
CA LEU A 193 -3.02 13.22 14.81
C LEU A 193 -4.35 13.54 15.51
N ASP A 194 -4.74 12.65 16.43
CA ASP A 194 -5.93 12.85 17.26
C ASP A 194 -5.62 13.81 18.39
N SER A 195 -6.53 14.76 18.67
CA SER A 195 -6.38 15.74 19.75
C SER A 195 -6.56 15.14 21.15
N LYS A 196 -7.27 14.00 21.25
CA LYS A 196 -7.50 13.26 22.50
C LYS A 196 -7.21 11.79 22.26
N VAL A 197 -6.26 11.26 23.00
CA VAL A 197 -5.78 9.87 22.87
C VAL A 197 -5.84 9.17 24.22
N ASP A 198 -6.28 7.91 24.22
CA ASP A 198 -6.34 7.07 25.42
C ASP A 198 -4.93 6.88 26.03
N LYS A 199 -4.88 6.89 27.36
CA LYS A 199 -3.63 6.71 28.14
C LYS A 199 -2.87 5.42 27.81
N LYS A 200 -3.54 4.39 27.33
CA LYS A 200 -2.91 3.12 26.92
C LYS A 200 -1.90 3.27 25.78
N TYR A 201 -1.95 4.36 25.03
CA TYR A 201 -1.01 4.63 23.95
C TYR A 201 0.26 5.37 24.42
N TYR A 202 0.27 5.95 25.61
CA TYR A 202 1.39 6.69 26.14
C TYR A 202 2.48 5.76 26.69
N LEU A 203 3.73 6.16 26.51
CA LEU A 203 4.87 5.44 27.07
C LEU A 203 4.96 5.65 28.60
N PRO A 204 5.19 4.57 29.38
CA PRO A 204 5.47 4.70 30.80
C PRO A 204 6.71 5.56 31.09
N LYS A 205 6.71 6.34 32.19
CA LYS A 205 7.84 7.22 32.58
C LYS A 205 9.21 6.52 32.60
N LYS A 206 9.26 5.23 32.97
CA LYS A 206 10.49 4.42 32.93
C LYS A 206 11.15 4.32 31.57
N PHE A 207 10.36 4.37 30.48
CA PHE A 207 10.90 4.39 29.13
C PHE A 207 11.46 5.75 28.76
N MET A 208 10.83 6.84 29.26
CA MET A 208 11.26 8.21 29.01
C MET A 208 12.70 8.45 29.49
N GLN A 209 13.08 7.89 30.66
CA GLN A 209 14.43 8.01 31.25
C GLN A 209 15.52 7.35 30.38
N ARG A 210 15.15 6.49 29.44
CA ARG A 210 16.08 5.76 28.57
C ARG A 210 16.19 6.38 27.17
N LEU A 211 15.42 7.43 26.90
CA LEU A 211 15.49 8.13 25.62
C LEU A 211 16.68 9.09 25.60
N GLN A 212 17.30 9.20 24.45
CA GLN A 212 18.34 10.19 24.16
C GLN A 212 17.97 11.01 22.95
N ARG A 213 18.41 12.26 22.94
CA ARG A 213 18.28 13.14 21.79
C ARG A 213 19.14 12.64 20.63
N VAL A 214 18.65 12.84 19.43
CA VAL A 214 19.35 12.51 18.19
C VAL A 214 19.81 13.81 17.49
N GLY A 215 20.92 13.74 16.76
CA GLY A 215 21.44 14.88 15.99
C GLY A 215 20.51 15.33 14.85
N GLU A 216 20.74 16.54 14.35
CA GLU A 216 19.84 17.30 13.46
C GLU A 216 19.53 16.67 12.10
N ASN A 217 20.40 15.80 11.62
CA ASN A 217 20.26 15.20 10.28
C ASN A 217 19.37 13.95 10.24
N LYS A 218 18.58 13.68 11.31
CA LYS A 218 17.70 12.52 11.35
C LYS A 218 16.22 12.93 11.32
N SER A 219 15.41 12.12 10.69
CA SER A 219 13.95 12.32 10.58
C SER A 219 13.19 12.12 11.90
N TYR A 220 13.86 11.75 12.98
CA TYR A 220 13.31 11.54 14.32
C TYR A 220 14.09 12.34 15.36
N VAL A 221 13.42 12.74 16.44
CA VAL A 221 13.96 13.67 17.44
C VAL A 221 14.58 12.97 18.66
N PHE A 222 14.07 11.80 19.02
CA PHE A 222 14.60 10.97 20.11
C PHE A 222 14.69 9.51 19.70
N GLU A 223 15.58 8.76 20.34
CA GLU A 223 15.65 7.30 20.20
C GLU A 223 15.90 6.65 21.57
N LEU A 224 15.47 5.40 21.74
CA LEU A 224 15.71 4.64 22.96
C LEU A 224 17.18 4.21 22.99
N LYS A 225 17.91 4.63 24.04
CA LYS A 225 19.24 4.12 24.32
C LYS A 225 19.13 2.71 24.91
N HIS A 226 19.57 1.71 24.17
CA HIS A 226 19.57 0.32 24.61
C HIS A 226 20.95 -0.29 24.48
N LYS A 227 21.48 -0.86 25.56
CA LYS A 227 22.83 -1.44 25.60
C LYS A 227 22.97 -2.73 24.77
N THR A 228 21.88 -3.41 24.45
CA THR A 228 21.87 -4.76 23.88
C THR A 228 21.00 -4.93 22.63
N ILE A 229 20.30 -3.88 22.16
CA ILE A 229 19.48 -3.99 20.94
C ILE A 229 20.30 -3.48 19.75
N GLU A 230 20.73 -4.37 18.90
CA GLU A 230 21.46 -4.07 17.66
C GLU A 230 20.63 -3.25 16.64
N ASN A 231 19.30 -3.15 16.82
CA ASN A 231 18.43 -2.45 15.91
C ASN A 231 17.74 -1.24 16.60
N PRO A 232 18.34 -0.03 16.53
CA PRO A 232 17.80 1.18 17.15
C PRO A 232 16.49 1.67 16.55
N ASN A 233 16.00 1.04 15.46
CA ASN A 233 14.79 1.45 14.76
C ASN A 233 13.50 1.18 15.55
N ILE A 234 13.54 0.47 16.66
CA ILE A 234 12.36 -0.02 17.39
C ILE A 234 11.66 1.10 18.16
N TYR A 235 12.40 2.11 18.62
CA TYR A 235 11.85 3.19 19.46
C TYR A 235 12.34 4.57 18.98
N ARG A 236 12.12 4.85 17.71
CA ARG A 236 12.31 6.20 17.18
C ARG A 236 11.07 7.04 17.47
N VAL A 237 11.31 8.23 17.98
CA VAL A 237 10.26 9.19 18.33
C VAL A 237 10.32 10.36 17.36
N TYR A 238 9.23 10.69 16.76
CA TYR A 238 9.10 11.72 15.71
C TYR A 238 8.48 13.00 16.29
N SER A 239 8.86 14.14 15.75
CA SER A 239 8.16 15.40 15.97
C SER A 239 6.82 15.39 15.24
N LYS A 240 5.77 15.88 15.86
CA LYS A 240 4.47 16.10 15.19
C LYS A 240 4.51 17.18 14.13
N ASN A 241 5.54 18.05 14.16
CA ASN A 241 5.80 19.09 13.16
C ASN A 241 6.66 18.56 11.98
N GLY A 242 7.08 17.30 12.02
CA GLY A 242 7.88 16.65 10.98
C GLY A 242 7.05 15.83 9.98
N ILE A 243 7.65 14.74 9.51
CA ILE A 243 7.05 13.76 8.58
C ILE A 243 7.07 12.38 9.26
N ALA A 244 5.95 11.67 9.21
CA ALA A 244 5.89 10.29 9.69
C ALA A 244 6.78 9.37 8.83
N PRO A 245 7.43 8.35 9.42
CA PRO A 245 8.13 7.33 8.65
C PRO A 245 7.15 6.40 7.95
N THR A 246 7.67 5.54 7.08
CA THR A 246 6.90 4.36 6.62
C THR A 246 6.38 3.59 7.82
N LEU A 247 5.07 3.36 7.88
CA LEU A 247 4.42 2.67 8.99
C LEU A 247 4.92 1.22 9.09
N PRO A 248 5.53 0.82 10.22
CA PRO A 248 5.99 -0.54 10.41
C PRO A 248 4.82 -1.48 10.74
N LYS A 249 4.94 -2.73 10.30
CA LYS A 249 4.08 -3.80 10.81
C LYS A 249 4.47 -4.11 12.25
N PRO A 250 3.53 -4.12 13.21
CA PRO A 250 3.82 -4.55 14.56
C PRO A 250 4.25 -6.01 14.58
N THR A 251 5.49 -6.26 14.92
CA THR A 251 6.01 -7.59 15.24
C THR A 251 6.31 -7.62 16.72
N GLY A 252 6.11 -8.75 17.39
CA GLY A 252 6.32 -8.87 18.84
C GLY A 252 7.67 -8.25 19.29
N GLY A 253 7.66 -7.07 19.87
CA GLY A 253 8.85 -6.27 20.20
C GLY A 253 8.64 -4.76 20.06
N GLY A 254 7.40 -4.30 19.79
CA GLY A 254 7.06 -2.89 19.96
C GLY A 254 7.43 -1.97 18.80
N ARG A 255 7.45 -2.46 17.56
CA ARG A 255 7.66 -1.64 16.38
C ARG A 255 6.41 -0.79 16.06
N TYR A 256 6.31 0.36 16.72
CA TYR A 256 5.29 1.36 16.41
C TYR A 256 5.95 2.68 16.02
N VAL A 257 5.20 3.57 15.40
CA VAL A 257 5.60 4.96 15.27
C VAL A 257 5.25 5.68 16.56
N TYR A 258 6.24 6.31 17.18
CA TYR A 258 6.07 7.13 18.39
C TYR A 258 6.18 8.60 18.03
N VAL A 259 5.39 9.44 18.69
CA VAL A 259 5.35 10.88 18.49
C VAL A 259 5.46 11.61 19.84
N VAL A 260 6.13 12.77 19.82
CA VAL A 260 6.13 13.68 20.95
C VAL A 260 4.82 14.43 20.98
N GLU A 261 4.07 14.33 22.10
CA GLU A 261 2.76 15.00 22.23
C GLU A 261 2.94 16.49 22.57
N ASN A 262 3.83 16.79 23.50
CA ASN A 262 4.19 18.15 23.89
C ASN A 262 5.71 18.35 23.70
N GLU A 263 6.07 19.09 22.65
CA GLU A 263 7.46 19.42 22.37
C GLU A 263 7.92 20.62 23.20
N TYR A 264 9.02 20.43 23.91
CA TYR A 264 9.75 21.49 24.59
C TYR A 264 10.99 21.83 23.76
N LEU A 265 11.18 23.11 23.46
CA LEU A 265 12.29 23.59 22.64
C LEU A 265 13.28 24.37 23.50
N ARG A 266 14.58 24.18 23.26
CA ARG A 266 15.66 25.01 23.70
C ARG A 266 16.46 25.43 22.48
N GLU A 267 16.61 26.72 22.26
CA GLU A 267 17.30 27.28 21.08
C GLU A 267 16.71 26.71 19.75
N GLY A 268 15.37 26.62 19.67
CA GLY A 268 14.67 26.07 18.52
C GLY A 268 14.73 24.54 18.36
N ARG A 269 15.32 23.80 19.32
CA ARG A 269 15.57 22.36 19.23
C ARG A 269 14.78 21.57 20.26
N PRO A 270 14.14 20.44 19.90
CA PRO A 270 13.46 19.58 20.85
C PRO A 270 14.40 19.03 21.93
N TYR A 271 13.98 19.10 23.20
CA TYR A 271 14.68 18.47 24.31
C TYR A 271 13.71 17.71 25.21
N LEU A 272 14.23 16.71 25.95
CA LEU A 272 13.44 15.95 26.92
C LEU A 272 13.27 16.79 28.20
N HIS A 273 12.07 17.28 28.42
CA HIS A 273 11.65 17.92 29.65
C HIS A 273 10.99 16.89 30.59
N LYS A 274 10.94 17.15 31.90
CA LYS A 274 10.28 16.27 32.88
C LYS A 274 8.79 15.99 32.57
N ASN A 275 8.15 16.92 31.87
CA ASN A 275 6.75 16.82 31.44
C ASN A 275 6.60 16.43 29.97
N THR A 276 7.66 16.02 29.27
CA THR A 276 7.52 15.51 27.90
C THR A 276 6.69 14.23 27.94
N GLU A 277 5.69 14.17 27.06
CA GLU A 277 4.86 13.00 26.86
C GLU A 277 5.11 12.43 25.47
N ILE A 278 5.29 11.12 25.40
CA ILE A 278 5.50 10.39 24.16
C ILE A 278 4.48 9.27 24.10
N ARG A 279 3.88 9.13 22.94
CA ARG A 279 2.93 8.06 22.70
C ARG A 279 3.17 7.37 21.36
N LYS A 280 2.69 6.16 21.24
CA LYS A 280 2.53 5.52 19.94
C LYS A 280 1.32 6.12 19.22
N LEU A 281 1.35 6.14 17.90
CA LEU A 281 0.18 6.48 17.11
C LEU A 281 -0.96 5.49 17.39
N THR A 282 -2.21 5.95 17.30
CA THR A 282 -3.38 5.08 17.38
C THR A 282 -3.56 4.26 16.08
N PRO A 283 -4.34 3.16 16.09
CA PRO A 283 -4.68 2.46 14.85
C PRO A 283 -5.37 3.35 13.83
N TRP A 284 -6.23 4.28 14.28
CA TRP A 284 -6.89 5.22 13.38
C TRP A 284 -5.90 6.20 12.74
N GLU A 285 -4.93 6.72 13.48
CA GLU A 285 -3.88 7.57 12.92
C GLU A 285 -3.04 6.84 11.86
N TYR A 286 -2.78 5.53 12.03
CA TYR A 286 -2.15 4.70 10.99
C TYR A 286 -3.01 4.65 9.71
N TRP A 287 -4.32 4.40 9.85
CA TRP A 287 -5.24 4.36 8.71
C TRP A 287 -5.33 5.72 8.01
N ARG A 288 -5.43 6.80 8.79
CA ARG A 288 -5.43 8.19 8.28
C ARG A 288 -4.15 8.52 7.51
N LEU A 289 -2.97 8.12 8.01
CA LEU A 289 -1.69 8.29 7.33
C LEU A 289 -1.56 7.46 6.04
N MET A 290 -2.40 6.46 5.84
CA MET A 290 -2.55 5.76 4.56
C MET A 290 -3.61 6.38 3.65
N GLY A 291 -4.26 7.47 4.08
CA GLY A 291 -5.31 8.15 3.34
C GLY A 291 -6.66 7.44 3.35
N ILE A 292 -6.83 6.41 4.18
CA ILE A 292 -8.07 5.63 4.17
C ILE A 292 -9.21 6.45 4.78
N PRO A 293 -10.34 6.63 4.05
CA PRO A 293 -11.50 7.35 4.56
C PRO A 293 -12.09 6.76 5.83
N LYS A 294 -12.55 7.63 6.73
CA LYS A 294 -12.99 7.27 8.08
C LYS A 294 -14.15 6.27 8.10
N GLU A 295 -15.06 6.35 7.15
CA GLU A 295 -16.22 5.47 7.04
C GLU A 295 -15.84 3.98 6.91
N TYR A 296 -14.67 3.65 6.34
CA TYR A 296 -14.21 2.27 6.24
C TYR A 296 -13.60 1.76 7.54
N TYR A 297 -12.97 2.65 8.31
CA TYR A 297 -12.44 2.33 9.64
C TYR A 297 -13.54 2.21 10.70
N ASP A 298 -14.53 3.12 10.69
CA ASP A 298 -15.56 3.22 11.73
C ASP A 298 -16.68 2.18 11.61
N THR A 299 -16.59 1.24 10.67
CA THR A 299 -17.60 0.18 10.60
C THR A 299 -17.59 -0.67 11.87
N LYS A 300 -18.78 -1.02 12.40
CA LYS A 300 -18.92 -1.87 13.60
C LYS A 300 -18.13 -3.18 13.52
N LYS A 301 -17.92 -3.70 12.31
CA LYS A 301 -17.16 -4.93 12.08
C LYS A 301 -15.66 -4.72 12.15
N VAL A 302 -15.15 -3.64 11.57
CA VAL A 302 -13.70 -3.29 11.58
C VAL A 302 -13.26 -2.93 13.00
N ARG A 303 -14.07 -2.17 13.74
CA ARG A 303 -13.80 -1.79 15.12
C ARG A 303 -13.73 -2.96 16.13
N LYS A 304 -14.15 -4.15 15.74
CA LYS A 304 -14.02 -5.37 16.56
C LYS A 304 -12.65 -6.03 16.47
N PHE A 305 -11.83 -5.68 15.49
CA PHE A 305 -10.48 -6.23 15.39
C PHE A 305 -9.55 -5.61 16.44
N SER A 306 -8.53 -6.38 16.82
CA SER A 306 -7.52 -5.90 17.77
C SER A 306 -6.73 -4.72 17.21
N ASP A 307 -6.24 -3.84 18.09
CA ASP A 307 -5.35 -2.74 17.68
C ASP A 307 -4.20 -3.26 16.82
N ASN A 308 -3.61 -4.43 17.18
CA ASN A 308 -2.49 -5.02 16.45
C ASN A 308 -2.87 -5.42 15.01
N THR A 309 -4.06 -6.00 14.83
CA THR A 309 -4.61 -6.30 13.50
C THR A 309 -4.81 -5.02 12.70
N LEU A 310 -5.40 -3.98 13.30
CA LEU A 310 -5.66 -2.71 12.64
C LEU A 310 -4.37 -1.99 12.21
N TYR A 311 -3.31 -2.01 13.02
CA TYR A 311 -1.98 -1.52 12.65
C TYR A 311 -1.40 -2.29 11.47
N THR A 312 -1.48 -3.62 11.52
CA THR A 312 -0.97 -4.50 10.46
C THR A 312 -1.63 -4.17 9.12
N LEU A 313 -2.95 -4.07 9.11
CA LEU A 313 -3.72 -3.73 7.91
C LEU A 313 -3.29 -2.40 7.29
N ALA A 314 -3.18 -1.35 8.11
CA ALA A 314 -2.73 -0.05 7.63
C ALA A 314 -1.30 -0.13 7.07
N SER A 315 -0.37 -0.79 7.77
CA SER A 315 1.03 -0.87 7.33
C SER A 315 1.21 -1.61 6.00
N GLU A 316 0.33 -2.56 5.70
CA GLU A 316 0.31 -3.36 4.48
C GLU A 316 -0.61 -2.79 3.39
N ALA A 317 -1.44 -1.80 3.71
CA ALA A 317 -2.31 -1.17 2.72
C ALA A 317 -1.52 -0.42 1.64
N THR A 318 -2.14 -0.28 0.47
CA THR A 318 -1.69 0.67 -0.56
C THR A 318 -2.11 2.08 -0.14
N PRO A 319 -1.25 3.11 -0.27
CA PRO A 319 -1.65 4.48 -0.01
C PRO A 319 -2.79 4.92 -0.93
N PHE A 320 -3.88 5.39 -0.33
CA PHE A 320 -5.08 5.80 -1.05
C PHE A 320 -4.79 6.89 -2.09
N ASN A 321 -4.10 7.96 -1.68
CA ASN A 321 -3.83 9.12 -2.52
C ASN A 321 -2.99 8.77 -3.78
N ILE A 322 -2.08 7.80 -3.67
CA ILE A 322 -1.29 7.36 -4.82
C ILE A 322 -2.16 6.59 -5.83
N LEU A 323 -3.00 5.66 -5.35
CA LEU A 323 -3.95 4.98 -6.24
C LEU A 323 -4.96 5.95 -6.83
N GLU A 324 -5.39 6.95 -6.07
CA GLU A 324 -6.30 8.00 -6.54
C GLU A 324 -5.70 8.74 -7.74
N VAL A 325 -4.44 9.19 -7.63
CA VAL A 325 -3.73 9.88 -8.71
C VAL A 325 -3.62 9.00 -9.95
N ILE A 326 -3.18 7.74 -9.79
CA ILE A 326 -3.05 6.79 -10.90
C ILE A 326 -4.40 6.53 -11.56
N CYS A 327 -5.45 6.31 -10.76
CA CYS A 327 -6.79 6.03 -11.29
C CYS A 327 -7.44 7.25 -11.95
N LYS A 328 -7.16 8.47 -11.46
CA LYS A 328 -7.61 9.70 -12.12
C LYS A 328 -7.00 9.81 -13.52
N GLU A 329 -5.69 9.58 -13.65
CA GLU A 329 -5.04 9.59 -14.96
C GLU A 329 -5.59 8.53 -15.91
N LEU A 330 -5.91 7.34 -15.40
CA LEU A 330 -6.44 6.28 -16.24
C LEU A 330 -7.91 6.47 -16.65
N PHE A 331 -8.74 7.04 -15.75
CA PHE A 331 -10.20 6.89 -15.85
C PHE A 331 -11.00 8.19 -15.74
N THR A 332 -10.40 9.38 -15.64
CA THR A 332 -11.15 10.65 -15.66
C THR A 332 -11.26 11.24 -17.07
N ASP A 333 -12.17 12.18 -17.28
CA ASP A 333 -12.67 12.63 -18.59
C ASP A 333 -11.60 13.13 -19.59
N ASP A 334 -10.45 13.58 -19.11
CA ASP A 334 -9.36 14.07 -19.95
C ASP A 334 -8.46 12.95 -20.50
N ASN A 335 -8.73 11.67 -20.13
CA ASN A 335 -7.87 10.55 -20.50
C ASN A 335 -8.54 9.56 -21.46
N GLN A 336 -7.77 9.11 -22.46
CA GLN A 336 -8.19 8.14 -23.48
C GLN A 336 -8.69 6.81 -22.88
N GLY A 337 -8.17 6.38 -21.71
CA GLY A 337 -8.60 5.16 -21.05
C GLY A 337 -10.07 5.16 -20.60
N TYR A 338 -10.58 6.33 -20.15
CA TYR A 338 -11.99 6.49 -19.82
C TYR A 338 -12.86 6.53 -21.07
N ASN A 339 -12.42 7.23 -22.12
CA ASN A 339 -13.10 7.30 -23.40
C ASN A 339 -13.20 5.92 -24.04
N TYR A 340 -12.19 5.07 -23.90
CA TYR A 340 -12.22 3.69 -24.39
C TYR A 340 -13.33 2.85 -23.73
N ILE A 341 -13.56 3.02 -22.43
CA ILE A 341 -14.65 2.35 -21.69
C ILE A 341 -16.01 2.88 -22.17
N LYS A 342 -16.14 4.21 -22.42
CA LYS A 342 -17.38 4.82 -22.95
C LYS A 342 -17.67 4.44 -24.40
N VAL A 343 -16.67 4.41 -25.27
CA VAL A 343 -16.83 4.07 -26.68
C VAL A 343 -17.33 2.64 -26.85
N LYS A 344 -16.87 1.70 -26.05
CA LYS A 344 -17.40 0.32 -26.08
C LYS A 344 -18.85 0.17 -25.59
N ASP A 345 -19.37 1.15 -24.86
CA ASP A 345 -20.79 1.17 -24.51
C ASP A 345 -21.70 1.55 -25.68
N GLY A 346 -21.16 2.27 -26.69
CA GLY A 346 -21.91 2.71 -27.89
C GLY A 346 -21.75 1.80 -29.10
N GLU A 347 -20.73 0.98 -29.16
CA GLU A 347 -20.44 0.12 -30.30
C GLU A 347 -20.48 -1.36 -29.92
N ASN A 348 -21.49 -2.07 -30.38
CA ASN A 348 -21.51 -3.52 -30.43
C ASN A 348 -20.39 -4.02 -31.35
N GLY A 349 -19.32 -4.53 -30.74
CA GLY A 349 -18.38 -5.37 -31.47
C GLY A 349 -17.02 -4.75 -31.81
N ILE A 350 -16.03 -5.08 -31.02
CA ILE A 350 -14.66 -5.16 -31.54
C ILE A 350 -14.48 -6.58 -32.03
N GLN A 351 -14.31 -6.74 -33.33
CA GLN A 351 -13.84 -7.98 -33.95
C GLN A 351 -12.46 -8.27 -33.38
N LYS A 352 -12.28 -9.48 -32.82
CA LYS A 352 -10.97 -10.04 -32.51
C LYS A 352 -10.26 -10.26 -33.84
N THR A 353 -9.24 -9.50 -34.12
CA THR A 353 -8.19 -9.83 -35.07
C THR A 353 -7.08 -10.58 -34.34
#